data_72b544c5b08c564bfb7ab287b1780f30
#
_entry.id   72b544c5b08c564bfb7ab287b1780f30
#
_cell.length_a   1.000
_cell.length_b   1.000
_cell.length_c   1.000
_cell.angle_alpha   90.00
_cell.angle_beta   90.00
_cell.angle_gamma   90.00
#
_symmetry.space_group_name_H-M   'P 1'
#
loop_
_entity.id
_entity.type
_entity.pdbx_description
1 polymer ?
#
loop_
_entity_poly.entity_id
_entity_poly.type
_entity_poly.pdbx_seq_one_letter_code
_entity_poly.pdbx_strand_id
1 'polypeptide(L)'
;MTWEQYKKAVGLNERIEGLEAVQRELLNYSNLWYAYGRTIHGNEYLEVFPKGIVNPIRHILDKHDKMIRQEINDEIKKLKSEIETL
;
A
#
# COMPACT_ATOMS: atom_id res chain seq x y z
N MET A 1 21.99 -1.27 23.23
CA MET A 1 20.58 -1.66 22.95
C MET A 1 20.22 -2.86 23.79
N THR A 2 19.10 -2.83 24.51
CA THR A 2 18.60 -3.95 25.27
C THR A 2 18.01 -5.02 24.36
N TRP A 3 17.82 -6.23 24.89
CA TRP A 3 17.18 -7.32 24.14
C TRP A 3 15.75 -6.94 23.70
N GLU A 4 15.02 -6.27 24.58
CA GLU A 4 13.67 -5.83 24.27
C GLU A 4 13.64 -4.77 23.16
N GLN A 5 14.57 -3.82 23.18
CA GLN A 5 14.72 -2.82 22.12
C GLN A 5 15.08 -3.49 20.80
N TYR A 6 15.95 -4.48 20.83
CA TYR A 6 16.33 -5.25 19.65
C TYR A 6 15.12 -5.95 19.01
N LYS A 7 14.34 -6.66 19.83
CA LYS A 7 13.12 -7.32 19.34
C LYS A 7 12.13 -6.32 18.73
N LYS A 8 11.96 -5.19 19.37
CA LYS A 8 11.08 -4.13 18.88
C LYS A 8 11.56 -3.58 17.53
N ALA A 9 12.86 -3.34 17.41
CA ALA A 9 13.47 -2.89 16.15
C ALA A 9 13.27 -3.90 15.01
N VAL A 10 13.44 -5.19 15.29
CA VAL A 10 13.21 -6.25 14.30
C VAL A 10 11.75 -6.24 13.83
N GLY A 11 10.80 -6.15 14.76
CA GLY A 11 9.39 -6.10 14.44
C GLY A 11 9.02 -4.87 13.58
N LEU A 12 9.58 -3.72 13.93
CA LEU A 12 9.36 -2.49 13.15
C LEU A 12 9.96 -2.60 11.75
N ASN A 13 11.16 -3.17 11.63
CA ASN A 13 11.78 -3.40 10.33
C ASN A 13 10.97 -4.34 9.45
N GLU A 14 10.41 -5.40 10.00
CA GLU A 14 9.55 -6.32 9.25
C GLU A 14 8.31 -5.61 8.72
N ARG A 15 7.70 -4.73 9.52
CA ARG A 15 6.55 -3.95 9.10
C ARG A 15 6.92 -2.96 7.99
N ILE A 16 8.06 -2.31 8.11
CA ILE A 16 8.57 -1.39 7.08
C ILE A 16 8.80 -2.14 5.76
N GLU A 17 9.47 -3.29 5.82
CA GLU A 17 9.73 -4.10 4.63
C GLU A 17 8.44 -4.55 3.95
N GLY A 18 7.43 -4.94 4.74
CA GLY A 18 6.12 -5.30 4.23
C GLY A 18 5.44 -4.13 3.51
N LEU A 19 5.47 -2.95 4.09
CA LEU A 19 4.89 -1.75 3.49
C LEU A 19 5.65 -1.31 2.25
N GLU A 20 6.97 -1.39 2.27
CA GLU A 20 7.79 -1.06 1.10
C GLU A 20 7.55 -2.03 -0.05
N ALA A 21 7.32 -3.32 0.26
CA ALA A 21 6.94 -4.31 -0.75
C ALA A 21 5.60 -3.96 -1.40
N VAL A 22 4.62 -3.52 -0.60
CA VAL A 22 3.33 -3.05 -1.11
C VAL A 22 3.52 -1.82 -2.00
N GLN A 23 4.35 -0.86 -1.60
CA GLN A 23 4.65 0.31 -2.44
C GLN A 23 5.22 -0.08 -3.80
N ARG A 24 6.18 -1.01 -3.82
CA ARG A 24 6.77 -1.48 -5.08
C ARG A 24 5.74 -2.14 -5.97
N GLU A 25 4.87 -2.95 -5.40
CA GLU A 25 3.81 -3.61 -6.16
C GLU A 25 2.82 -2.58 -6.73
N LEU A 26 2.48 -1.56 -5.96
CA LEU A 26 1.56 -0.50 -6.40
C LEU A 26 2.13 0.36 -7.54
N LEU A 27 3.45 0.42 -7.71
CA LEU A 27 4.07 1.11 -8.85
C LEU A 27 3.72 0.46 -10.19
N ASN A 28 3.33 -0.82 -10.18
CA ASN A 28 2.94 -1.53 -11.39
C ASN A 28 1.53 -1.20 -11.85
N TYR A 29 0.78 -0.43 -11.06
CA TYR A 29 -0.61 -0.07 -11.35
C TYR A 29 -0.77 1.44 -11.36
N SER A 30 -1.50 1.93 -12.34
CA SER A 30 -1.81 3.36 -12.42
C SER A 30 -2.77 3.80 -11.31
N ASN A 31 -3.65 2.87 -10.88
CA ASN A 31 -4.63 3.11 -9.82
C ASN A 31 -4.88 1.84 -9.03
N LEU A 32 -5.20 1.98 -7.73
CA LEU A 32 -5.50 0.83 -6.86
C LEU A 32 -6.70 0.01 -7.33
N TRP A 33 -7.69 0.64 -7.92
CA TRP A 33 -8.87 -0.08 -8.41
C TRP A 33 -8.53 -1.02 -9.57
N TYR A 34 -7.46 -0.78 -10.30
CA TYR A 34 -6.91 -1.75 -11.26
C TYR A 34 -6.31 -2.96 -10.57
N ALA A 35 -5.62 -2.73 -9.45
CA ALA A 35 -5.06 -3.83 -8.67
C ALA A 35 -6.15 -4.77 -8.17
N TYR A 36 -7.25 -4.20 -7.69
CA TYR A 36 -8.40 -4.97 -7.23
C TYR A 36 -9.17 -5.64 -8.38
N GLY A 37 -8.96 -5.19 -9.61
CA GLY A 37 -9.58 -5.78 -10.79
C GLY A 37 -8.92 -7.06 -11.29
N ARG A 38 -7.75 -7.45 -10.76
CA ARG A 38 -7.11 -8.70 -11.16
C ARG A 38 -7.88 -9.90 -10.63
N THR A 39 -8.13 -10.86 -11.54
CA THR A 39 -8.77 -12.11 -11.14
C THR A 39 -7.76 -13.07 -10.54
N ILE A 40 -8.29 -14.02 -9.76
CA ILE A 40 -7.52 -15.16 -9.27
C ILE A 40 -7.11 -16.12 -10.39
N HIS A 41 -7.58 -15.89 -11.61
CA HIS A 41 -7.34 -16.77 -12.78
C HIS A 41 -6.18 -16.30 -13.67
N GLY A 42 -5.20 -15.60 -13.12
CA GLY A 42 -3.99 -15.23 -13.84
C GLY A 42 -4.06 -13.85 -14.47
N ASN A 43 -3.82 -13.74 -15.77
CA ASN A 43 -3.63 -12.46 -16.45
C ASN A 43 -4.92 -11.76 -16.89
N GLU A 44 -6.07 -12.31 -16.57
CA GLU A 44 -7.34 -11.69 -16.92
C GLU A 44 -7.72 -10.63 -15.90
N TYR A 45 -8.08 -9.44 -16.41
CA TYR A 45 -8.64 -8.38 -15.59
C TYR A 45 -10.15 -8.57 -15.52
N LEU A 46 -10.66 -8.85 -14.32
CA LEU A 46 -12.06 -8.58 -14.05
C LEU A 46 -12.15 -7.11 -13.66
N GLU A 47 -12.91 -6.33 -14.39
CA GLU A 47 -13.28 -5.01 -13.95
C GLU A 47 -14.13 -5.18 -12.69
N VAL A 48 -13.56 -4.84 -11.53
CA VAL A 48 -14.30 -4.90 -10.25
C VAL A 48 -15.51 -3.97 -10.32
N PHE A 49 -15.35 -2.86 -11.05
CA PHE A 49 -16.43 -1.94 -11.31
C PHE A 49 -16.68 -1.86 -12.81
N PRO A 50 -17.91 -2.12 -13.29
CA PRO A 50 -18.25 -1.90 -14.69
C PRO A 50 -17.95 -0.46 -15.12
N LYS A 51 -17.56 -0.27 -16.38
CA LYS A 51 -17.22 1.07 -16.91
C LYS A 51 -18.29 2.13 -16.66
N GLY A 52 -19.56 1.74 -16.73
CA GLY A 52 -20.66 2.66 -16.47
C GLY A 52 -20.73 3.16 -15.02
N ILE A 53 -20.14 2.42 -14.08
CA ILE A 53 -20.04 2.82 -12.67
C ILE A 53 -18.73 3.56 -12.42
N VAL A 54 -17.63 3.09 -13.01
CA VAL A 54 -16.28 3.66 -12.80
C VAL A 54 -16.21 5.09 -13.32
N ASN A 55 -16.70 5.35 -14.54
CA ASN A 55 -16.57 6.66 -15.14
C ASN A 55 -17.18 7.80 -14.30
N PRO A 56 -18.40 7.66 -13.76
CA PRO A 56 -18.98 8.71 -12.91
C PRO A 56 -18.22 8.96 -11.62
N ILE A 57 -17.59 7.93 -11.04
CA ILE A 57 -16.91 8.04 -9.74
C ILE A 57 -15.38 8.00 -9.84
N ARG A 58 -14.86 8.07 -11.07
CA ARG A 58 -13.42 7.95 -11.30
C ARG A 58 -12.59 8.95 -10.49
N HIS A 59 -13.05 10.19 -10.41
CA HIS A 59 -12.36 11.22 -9.63
C HIS A 59 -12.33 10.90 -8.14
N ILE A 60 -13.37 10.23 -7.62
CA ILE A 60 -13.43 9.78 -6.23
C ILE A 60 -12.44 8.63 -6.01
N LEU A 61 -12.42 7.66 -6.93
CA LEU A 61 -11.48 6.53 -6.86
C LEU A 61 -10.04 7.01 -6.93
N ASP A 62 -9.74 7.94 -7.83
CA ASP A 62 -8.39 8.49 -7.97
C ASP A 62 -7.96 9.26 -6.72
N LYS A 63 -8.87 9.98 -6.10
CA LYS A 63 -8.60 10.69 -4.84
C LYS A 63 -8.24 9.71 -3.73
N HIS A 64 -9.01 8.65 -3.57
CA HIS A 64 -8.75 7.64 -2.54
C HIS A 64 -7.46 6.86 -2.82
N ASP A 65 -7.18 6.58 -4.08
CA ASP A 65 -5.91 5.96 -4.48
C ASP A 65 -4.71 6.78 -4.00
N LYS A 66 -4.72 8.08 -4.27
CA LYS A 66 -3.67 8.99 -3.82
C LYS A 66 -3.55 9.03 -2.30
N MET A 67 -4.67 9.07 -1.60
CA MET A 67 -4.69 9.09 -0.14
C MET A 67 -4.09 7.81 0.44
N ILE A 68 -4.44 6.65 -0.10
CA ILE A 68 -3.91 5.36 0.36
C ILE A 68 -2.40 5.30 0.14
N ARG A 69 -1.92 5.71 -1.03
CA ARG A 69 -0.48 5.73 -1.32
C ARG A 69 0.27 6.67 -0.38
N GLN A 70 -0.31 7.83 -0.10
CA GLN A 70 0.28 8.79 0.83
C GLN A 70 0.30 8.25 2.25
N GLU A 71 -0.78 7.62 2.71
CA GLU A 71 -0.85 7.04 4.04
C GLU A 71 0.17 5.91 4.24
N ILE A 72 0.38 5.08 3.21
CA ILE A 72 1.42 4.04 3.26
C ILE A 72 2.79 4.69 3.44
N ASN A 73 3.09 5.73 2.67
CA ASN A 73 4.35 6.44 2.77
C ASN A 73 4.55 7.09 4.14
N ASP A 74 3.50 7.70 4.67
CA ASP A 74 3.53 8.35 6.00
C ASP A 74 3.74 7.30 7.11
N GLU A 75 3.12 6.14 7.00
CA GLU A 75 3.30 5.06 7.97
C GLU A 75 4.73 4.52 7.97
N ILE A 76 5.34 4.38 6.78
CA ILE A 76 6.75 3.97 6.68
C ILE A 76 7.64 4.99 7.38
N LYS A 77 7.43 6.27 7.15
CA LYS A 77 8.21 7.33 7.80
C LYS A 77 8.05 7.30 9.31
N LYS A 78 6.83 7.08 9.78
CA LYS A 78 6.54 6.97 11.21
C LYS A 78 7.29 5.81 11.84
N LEU A 79 7.25 4.64 11.21
CA LEU A 79 7.93 3.44 11.72
C LEU A 79 9.45 3.62 11.72
N LYS A 80 10.01 4.24 10.70
CA LYS A 80 11.45 4.56 10.66
C LYS A 80 11.83 5.51 11.79
N SER A 81 11.00 6.50 12.07
CA SER A 81 11.21 7.43 13.17
C SER A 81 11.17 6.71 14.52
N GLU A 82 10.26 5.76 14.70
CA GLU A 82 10.18 4.95 15.92
C GLU A 82 11.48 4.15 16.16
N ILE A 83 12.06 3.58 15.10
CA ILE A 83 13.33 2.87 15.21
C ILE A 83 14.45 3.82 15.65
N GLU A 84 14.51 5.02 15.10
CA GLU A 84 15.52 6.01 15.45
C GLU A 84 15.44 6.44 16.91
N THR A 85 14.27 6.37 17.52
CA THR A 85 14.06 6.77 18.91
C THR A 85 14.23 5.62 19.92
N LEU A 86 14.53 4.42 19.46
CA LEU A 86 14.85 3.30 20.35
C LEU A 86 16.25 3.47 21.00
#